data_17f294c60e8df4eda23c3cfea68f6d5d
#
_entry.id   17f294c60e8df4eda23c3cfea68f6d5d
#
_cell.length_a   1.000
_cell.length_b   1.000
_cell.length_c   1.000
_cell.angle_alpha   90.00
_cell.angle_beta   90.00
_cell.angle_gamma   90.00
#
_symmetry.space_group_name_H-M   'P 1'
#
loop_
_entity.id
_entity.type
_entity.pdbx_description
1 polymer ?
#
loop_
_entity_poly.entity_id
_entity_poly.type
_entity_poly.pdbx_seq_one_letter_code
_entity_poly.pdbx_strand_id
1 'polypeptide(L)'
;MSADSFSHPRSFPKKLPSPTRSQLLGRTAKIGRVLVRNFGVAALKGANQARQGDSFDSVKTLARPLRLTFEELGATFMKFGQLLASSPGVFGEAISNEFRSCLDTGPIVSPEEVRDIVEADLGMALEDAFSSFDMYPIGRASIAVVHRAVTSSGREVAVKILRPGIESRVATDLDLMQPLMEVVSKYTGEEIAGAMLQLLEGFREQMAEELDLRNESRAMMNYRSLLTKVDLPLIVVPEPIPELSGPRVLTMEFLKGVAIDDLSAIEELGHDPSAIIDQMVKAFFLTALRWGFFHGDVHAGNLLMLEDGRIGIIDWGIVGRLDPDTHRFFRKIIEASLGDESAWTDVTEYFLKVYGQAVSEVLGLEGEELVLMIKTLMEPILTKPFGEISLSELIQGPRKQAEKARGVEAQKMTLRRVFQRFAEQRRIRKMAMEHGGLSSDFDRQAFLLSKQLMYFERYGKLFHSEASLLADVDFFKEILADMGDA
;
A
#
# COMPACT_ATOMS: atom_id res chain seq x y z
N MET A 1 -14.98 21.26 -22.74
CA MET A 1 -14.30 21.98 -21.66
C MET A 1 -12.96 21.28 -21.46
N SER A 2 -11.86 21.95 -21.72
CA SER A 2 -10.52 21.39 -21.63
C SER A 2 -10.33 20.71 -20.28
N ALA A 3 -9.79 19.51 -20.30
CA ALA A 3 -9.31 18.81 -19.10
C ALA A 3 -8.27 19.73 -18.45
N ASP A 4 -8.70 20.56 -17.52
CA ASP A 4 -7.80 21.21 -16.59
C ASP A 4 -7.05 20.06 -15.90
N SER A 5 -5.84 19.85 -16.38
CA SER A 5 -4.88 18.99 -15.74
C SER A 5 -4.84 19.43 -14.28
N PHE A 6 -5.47 18.64 -13.40
CA PHE A 6 -5.29 18.80 -11.98
C PHE A 6 -3.79 18.67 -11.75
N SER A 7 -3.11 19.80 -11.68
CA SER A 7 -1.75 19.82 -11.17
C SER A 7 -1.87 19.39 -9.71
N HIS A 8 -1.76 18.07 -9.48
CA HIS A 8 -1.74 17.54 -8.14
C HIS A 8 -0.72 18.34 -7.36
N PRO A 9 -1.09 19.01 -6.27
CA PRO A 9 -0.13 19.77 -5.49
C PRO A 9 1.02 18.84 -5.17
N ARG A 10 2.23 19.25 -5.57
CA ARG A 10 3.45 18.46 -5.32
C ARG A 10 3.49 18.12 -3.83
N SER A 11 3.86 16.89 -3.51
CA SER A 11 4.11 16.50 -2.12
C SER A 11 5.11 17.47 -1.48
N PHE A 12 5.04 17.64 -0.17
CA PHE A 12 6.11 18.27 0.58
C PHE A 12 7.20 17.22 0.82
N PRO A 13 8.24 17.10 -0.03
CA PRO A 13 9.31 16.16 0.23
C PRO A 13 10.07 16.64 1.45
N LYS A 14 9.94 15.94 2.55
CA LYS A 14 10.74 16.23 3.74
C LYS A 14 12.16 15.71 3.50
N LYS A 15 13.12 16.60 3.56
CA LYS A 15 14.52 16.19 3.61
C LYS A 15 14.77 15.55 4.98
N LEU A 16 15.00 14.24 4.99
CA LEU A 16 15.34 13.54 6.22
C LEU A 16 16.67 14.05 6.79
N PRO A 17 16.79 14.16 8.13
CA PRO A 17 18.02 14.61 8.77
C PRO A 17 19.16 13.61 8.53
N SER A 18 20.37 14.09 8.31
CA SER A 18 21.54 13.22 8.20
C SER A 18 21.87 12.64 9.60
N PRO A 19 21.95 11.30 9.75
CA PRO A 19 22.24 10.70 11.02
C PRO A 19 23.68 10.96 11.48
N THR A 20 23.89 11.12 12.78
CA THR A 20 25.20 11.25 13.36
C THR A 20 25.92 9.90 13.42
N ARG A 21 27.27 9.92 13.48
CA ARG A 21 28.05 8.69 13.62
C ARG A 21 27.68 7.88 14.87
N SER A 22 27.36 8.54 15.98
CA SER A 22 26.91 7.86 17.20
C SER A 22 25.56 7.17 17.04
N GLN A 23 24.62 7.79 16.35
CA GLN A 23 23.31 7.19 16.02
C GLN A 23 23.50 5.95 15.13
N LEU A 24 24.33 6.04 14.07
CA LEU A 24 24.62 4.91 13.20
C LEU A 24 25.27 3.76 13.97
N LEU A 25 26.33 4.01 14.79
CA LEU A 25 27.00 2.98 15.56
C LEU A 25 26.07 2.32 16.59
N GLY A 26 25.32 3.10 17.35
CA GLY A 26 24.38 2.59 18.34
C GLY A 26 23.28 1.75 17.70
N ARG A 27 22.76 2.20 16.53
CA ARG A 27 21.73 1.50 15.79
C ARG A 27 22.25 0.21 15.15
N THR A 28 23.45 0.23 14.56
CA THR A 28 24.11 -0.96 14.02
C THR A 28 24.30 -2.03 15.10
N ALA A 29 24.77 -1.64 16.28
CA ALA A 29 24.91 -2.55 17.41
C ALA A 29 23.57 -3.16 17.85
N LYS A 30 22.49 -2.38 17.86
CA LYS A 30 21.14 -2.87 18.16
C LYS A 30 20.68 -3.87 17.10
N ILE A 31 20.79 -3.53 15.80
CA ILE A 31 20.41 -4.40 14.68
C ILE A 31 21.18 -5.72 14.76
N GLY A 32 22.50 -5.67 14.94
CA GLY A 32 23.32 -6.88 15.08
C GLY A 32 22.90 -7.78 16.23
N ARG A 33 22.63 -7.19 17.40
CA ARG A 33 22.15 -7.95 18.57
C ARG A 33 20.81 -8.63 18.33
N VAL A 34 19.87 -7.93 17.72
CA VAL A 34 18.52 -8.44 17.41
C VAL A 34 18.60 -9.57 16.39
N LEU A 35 19.40 -9.39 15.34
CA LEU A 35 19.65 -10.42 14.32
C LEU A 35 20.23 -11.69 14.94
N VAL A 36 21.34 -11.56 15.70
CA VAL A 36 21.98 -12.71 16.36
C VAL A 36 21.00 -13.45 17.27
N ARG A 37 20.19 -12.73 18.03
CA ARG A 37 19.20 -13.35 18.93
C ARG A 37 18.14 -14.10 18.17
N ASN A 38 17.51 -13.50 17.19
CA ASN A 38 16.36 -14.09 16.48
C ASN A 38 16.79 -15.18 15.48
N PHE A 39 17.87 -14.97 14.75
CA PHE A 39 18.37 -15.94 13.77
C PHE A 39 19.26 -17.02 14.40
N GLY A 40 19.96 -16.74 15.50
CA GLY A 40 20.76 -17.74 16.23
C GLY A 40 19.90 -18.90 16.74
N VAL A 41 18.74 -18.60 17.31
CA VAL A 41 17.78 -19.62 17.74
C VAL A 41 17.23 -20.43 16.56
N ALA A 42 16.93 -19.78 15.43
CA ALA A 42 16.45 -20.45 14.22
C ALA A 42 17.52 -21.38 13.61
N ALA A 43 18.80 -20.92 13.58
CA ALA A 43 19.91 -21.74 13.09
C ALA A 43 20.13 -22.99 13.93
N LEU A 44 20.05 -22.89 15.26
CA LEU A 44 20.16 -24.02 16.18
C LEU A 44 19.02 -25.05 15.97
N LYS A 45 17.78 -24.56 15.80
CA LYS A 45 16.62 -25.42 15.50
C LYS A 45 16.76 -26.10 14.14
N GLY A 46 17.17 -25.36 13.10
CA GLY A 46 17.40 -25.90 11.77
C GLY A 46 18.51 -26.96 11.73
N ALA A 47 19.61 -26.76 12.46
CA ALA A 47 20.66 -27.74 12.60
C ALA A 47 20.20 -29.04 13.27
N ASN A 48 19.31 -28.95 14.26
CA ASN A 48 18.74 -30.13 14.91
C ASN A 48 17.76 -30.89 13.99
N GLN A 49 16.91 -30.17 13.23
CA GLN A 49 15.99 -30.78 12.26
C GLN A 49 16.75 -31.47 11.12
N ALA A 50 17.81 -30.84 10.59
CA ALA A 50 18.66 -31.44 9.58
C ALA A 50 19.35 -32.74 10.07
N ARG A 51 19.70 -32.82 11.37
CA ARG A 51 20.24 -34.05 11.99
C ARG A 51 19.20 -35.15 12.13
N GLN A 52 17.90 -34.81 12.20
CA GLN A 52 16.80 -35.75 12.31
C GLN A 52 16.26 -36.22 10.95
N GLY A 53 16.85 -35.75 9.84
CA GLY A 53 16.46 -36.13 8.47
C GLY A 53 15.19 -35.46 7.95
N ASP A 54 14.66 -34.44 8.66
CA ASP A 54 13.51 -33.68 8.23
C ASP A 54 13.86 -32.72 7.11
N SER A 55 12.97 -32.57 6.13
CA SER A 55 13.15 -31.64 5.03
C SER A 55 13.12 -30.19 5.50
N PHE A 56 14.24 -29.51 5.44
CA PHE A 56 14.39 -28.10 5.84
C PHE A 56 13.80 -27.15 4.77
N ASP A 57 12.65 -26.55 5.07
CA ASP A 57 12.12 -25.41 4.29
C ASP A 57 12.74 -24.11 4.82
N SER A 58 13.85 -23.71 4.17
CA SER A 58 14.66 -22.56 4.61
C SER A 58 13.87 -21.24 4.64
N VAL A 59 12.90 -21.06 3.74
CA VAL A 59 12.12 -19.80 3.66
C VAL A 59 11.10 -19.72 4.79
N LYS A 60 10.33 -20.77 5.04
CA LYS A 60 9.38 -20.80 6.16
C LYS A 60 10.07 -20.68 7.51
N THR A 61 11.24 -21.32 7.65
CA THR A 61 12.01 -21.28 8.90
C THR A 61 12.61 -19.89 9.17
N LEU A 62 12.93 -19.11 8.14
CA LEU A 62 13.53 -17.79 8.27
C LEU A 62 12.49 -16.66 8.29
N ALA A 63 11.28 -16.86 7.77
CA ALA A 63 10.24 -15.82 7.69
C ALA A 63 9.85 -15.29 9.08
N ARG A 64 9.58 -16.17 10.05
CA ARG A 64 9.22 -15.78 11.41
C ARG A 64 10.35 -15.05 12.17
N PRO A 65 11.60 -15.51 12.20
CA PRO A 65 12.72 -14.75 12.77
C PRO A 65 12.89 -13.38 12.13
N LEU A 66 12.68 -13.27 10.81
CA LEU A 66 12.75 -12.00 10.09
C LEU A 66 11.65 -11.04 10.55
N ARG A 67 10.41 -11.50 10.65
CA ARG A 67 9.28 -10.69 11.17
C ARG A 67 9.55 -10.22 12.60
N LEU A 68 9.91 -11.13 13.51
CA LEU A 68 10.23 -10.78 14.89
C LEU A 68 11.37 -9.76 14.97
N THR A 69 12.36 -9.86 14.08
CA THR A 69 13.45 -8.87 13.96
C THR A 69 12.90 -7.51 13.56
N PHE A 70 12.01 -7.45 12.58
CA PHE A 70 11.42 -6.20 12.13
C PHE A 70 10.55 -5.54 13.20
N GLU A 71 9.72 -6.31 13.90
CA GLU A 71 8.91 -5.83 15.02
C GLU A 71 9.77 -5.23 16.13
N GLU A 72 10.87 -5.90 16.50
CA GLU A 72 11.76 -5.41 17.54
C GLU A 72 12.61 -4.20 17.11
N LEU A 73 12.96 -4.12 15.85
CA LEU A 73 13.67 -2.96 15.31
C LEU A 73 12.75 -1.73 15.19
N GLY A 74 11.45 -1.93 15.09
CA GLY A 74 10.43 -0.88 15.22
C GLY A 74 10.03 -0.26 13.88
N ALA A 75 9.47 0.96 13.95
CA ALA A 75 8.65 1.62 12.93
C ALA A 75 9.12 1.47 11.48
N THR A 76 10.35 1.83 11.17
CA THR A 76 10.90 1.77 9.80
C THR A 76 10.88 0.35 9.24
N PHE A 77 11.34 -0.61 10.06
CA PHE A 77 11.38 -2.02 9.65
C PHE A 77 9.98 -2.62 9.57
N MET A 78 9.06 -2.22 10.45
CA MET A 78 7.66 -2.64 10.40
C MET A 78 6.98 -2.16 9.12
N LYS A 79 7.15 -0.89 8.77
CA LYS A 79 6.65 -0.33 7.49
C LYS A 79 7.27 -1.05 6.26
N PHE A 80 8.56 -1.34 6.31
CA PHE A 80 9.20 -2.14 5.27
C PHE A 80 8.63 -3.57 5.24
N GLY A 81 8.34 -4.17 6.41
CA GLY A 81 7.66 -5.46 6.53
C GLY A 81 6.26 -5.46 5.91
N GLN A 82 5.49 -4.39 6.05
CA GLN A 82 4.19 -4.23 5.40
C GLN A 82 4.31 -4.20 3.87
N LEU A 83 5.38 -3.60 3.33
CA LEU A 83 5.70 -3.66 1.91
C LEU A 83 5.97 -5.12 1.47
N LEU A 84 6.70 -5.92 2.28
CA LEU A 84 6.91 -7.34 2.02
C LEU A 84 5.60 -8.14 2.06
N ALA A 85 4.73 -7.86 3.05
CA ALA A 85 3.42 -8.50 3.20
C ALA A 85 2.51 -8.28 1.99
N SER A 86 2.59 -7.09 1.41
CA SER A 86 1.75 -6.66 0.29
C SER A 86 2.27 -7.14 -1.08
N SER A 87 3.42 -7.83 -1.14
CA SER A 87 4.08 -8.22 -2.39
C SER A 87 4.35 -9.73 -2.49
N PRO A 88 3.32 -10.61 -2.39
CA PRO A 88 3.51 -12.07 -2.41
C PRO A 88 4.10 -12.59 -3.73
N GLY A 89 3.82 -11.91 -4.85
CA GLY A 89 4.39 -12.23 -6.17
C GLY A 89 5.91 -12.08 -6.20
N VAL A 90 6.45 -11.19 -5.40
CA VAL A 90 7.86 -10.84 -5.32
C VAL A 90 8.59 -11.68 -4.27
N PHE A 91 8.12 -11.66 -3.03
CA PHE A 91 8.79 -12.29 -1.88
C PHE A 91 8.33 -13.72 -1.60
N GLY A 92 7.24 -14.14 -2.22
CA GLY A 92 6.62 -15.45 -2.00
C GLY A 92 5.64 -15.44 -0.82
N GLU A 93 4.67 -16.37 -0.88
CA GLU A 93 3.58 -16.46 0.10
C GLU A 93 4.05 -16.67 1.54
N ALA A 94 5.11 -17.47 1.75
CA ALA A 94 5.59 -17.77 3.09
C ALA A 94 6.07 -16.52 3.84
N ILE A 95 6.76 -15.59 3.16
CA ILE A 95 7.20 -14.33 3.73
C ILE A 95 5.99 -13.40 3.88
N SER A 96 5.22 -13.19 2.80
CA SER A 96 4.09 -12.26 2.82
C SER A 96 3.04 -12.64 3.87
N ASN A 97 2.70 -13.92 4.01
CA ASN A 97 1.74 -14.38 5.02
C ASN A 97 2.26 -14.19 6.45
N GLU A 98 3.56 -14.41 6.69
CA GLU A 98 4.13 -14.17 8.01
C GLU A 98 4.09 -12.69 8.37
N PHE A 99 4.42 -11.79 7.43
CA PHE A 99 4.42 -10.35 7.66
C PHE A 99 3.02 -9.72 7.71
N ARG A 100 1.96 -10.39 7.26
CA ARG A 100 0.56 -9.95 7.49
C ARG A 100 0.20 -9.85 8.97
N SER A 101 0.86 -10.61 9.83
CA SER A 101 0.68 -10.55 11.28
C SER A 101 1.57 -9.49 11.95
N CYS A 102 2.37 -8.74 11.18
CA CYS A 102 3.19 -7.66 11.71
C CYS A 102 2.29 -6.50 12.17
N LEU A 103 2.13 -6.37 13.49
CA LEU A 103 1.24 -5.39 14.09
C LEU A 103 1.83 -3.98 13.97
N ASP A 104 1.05 -3.07 13.44
CA ASP A 104 1.42 -1.64 13.32
C ASP A 104 1.17 -0.88 14.62
N THR A 105 1.69 -1.40 15.73
CA THR A 105 1.54 -0.78 17.05
C THR A 105 2.88 -0.30 17.58
N GLY A 106 2.98 1.01 17.79
CA GLY A 106 4.15 1.58 18.42
C GLY A 106 4.03 1.70 19.96
N PRO A 107 5.13 2.02 20.69
CA PRO A 107 5.13 2.25 22.14
C PRO A 107 4.24 3.45 22.51
N ILE A 108 3.88 3.58 23.77
CA ILE A 108 3.20 4.76 24.30
C ILE A 108 4.17 5.95 24.26
N VAL A 109 3.67 7.12 23.85
CA VAL A 109 4.37 8.41 23.93
C VAL A 109 3.96 9.06 25.26
N SER A 110 4.90 9.65 25.97
CA SER A 110 4.57 10.30 27.26
C SER A 110 3.74 11.58 27.05
N PRO A 111 2.90 11.95 28.04
CA PRO A 111 2.11 13.18 27.94
C PRO A 111 2.96 14.43 27.73
N GLU A 112 4.15 14.49 28.32
CA GLU A 112 5.10 15.60 28.18
C GLU A 112 5.60 15.69 26.73
N GLU A 113 6.02 14.55 26.14
CA GLU A 113 6.48 14.52 24.74
C GLU A 113 5.35 14.89 23.76
N VAL A 114 4.11 14.46 24.02
CA VAL A 114 2.92 14.85 23.21
C VAL A 114 2.75 16.36 23.26
N ARG A 115 2.75 16.95 24.46
CA ARG A 115 2.63 18.40 24.65
C ARG A 115 3.73 19.17 23.91
N ASP A 116 4.98 18.79 24.14
CA ASP A 116 6.14 19.44 23.53
C ASP A 116 6.06 19.45 21.99
N ILE A 117 5.61 18.33 21.39
CA ILE A 117 5.47 18.25 19.94
C ILE A 117 4.36 19.15 19.44
N VAL A 118 3.19 19.13 20.09
CA VAL A 118 2.03 19.92 19.66
C VAL A 118 2.33 21.40 19.78
N GLU A 119 2.85 21.85 20.92
CA GLU A 119 3.18 23.25 21.15
C GLU A 119 4.28 23.76 20.20
N ALA A 120 5.31 22.96 19.98
CA ALA A 120 6.39 23.32 19.04
C ALA A 120 5.92 23.39 17.58
N ASP A 121 5.01 22.50 17.16
CA ASP A 121 4.55 22.43 15.78
C ASP A 121 3.48 23.49 15.47
N LEU A 122 2.59 23.77 16.43
CA LEU A 122 1.52 24.76 16.29
C LEU A 122 1.96 26.18 16.66
N GLY A 123 3.05 26.34 17.43
CA GLY A 123 3.55 27.65 17.90
C GLY A 123 2.65 28.31 18.94
N MET A 124 1.81 27.53 19.65
CA MET A 124 0.91 28.01 20.71
C MET A 124 0.81 26.98 21.85
N ALA A 125 0.35 27.40 23.03
CA ALA A 125 0.13 26.47 24.13
C ALA A 125 -0.99 25.47 23.82
N LEU A 126 -0.89 24.26 24.37
CA LEU A 126 -1.88 23.20 24.15
C LEU A 126 -3.30 23.65 24.55
N GLU A 127 -3.40 24.40 25.67
CA GLU A 127 -4.67 24.91 26.21
C GLU A 127 -5.28 26.04 25.37
N ASP A 128 -4.46 26.75 24.57
CA ASP A 128 -4.95 27.75 23.64
C ASP A 128 -5.56 27.11 22.37
N ALA A 129 -4.97 25.98 21.95
CA ALA A 129 -5.46 25.22 20.80
C ALA A 129 -6.70 24.38 21.13
N PHE A 130 -6.70 23.73 22.30
CA PHE A 130 -7.71 22.76 22.71
C PHE A 130 -8.26 23.05 24.09
N SER A 131 -9.59 23.12 24.21
CA SER A 131 -10.29 23.25 25.51
C SER A 131 -10.23 21.94 26.32
N SER A 132 -10.03 20.79 25.64
CA SER A 132 -9.82 19.49 26.26
C SER A 132 -8.92 18.65 25.35
N PHE A 133 -7.95 17.94 25.94
CA PHE A 133 -7.05 17.06 25.22
C PHE A 133 -6.86 15.76 26.03
N ASP A 134 -7.27 14.62 25.44
CA ASP A 134 -7.06 13.31 26.07
C ASP A 134 -5.61 12.86 25.86
N MET A 135 -4.84 12.78 26.93
CA MET A 135 -3.45 12.34 26.90
C MET A 135 -3.29 10.83 26.64
N TYR A 136 -4.37 10.05 26.75
CA TYR A 136 -4.37 8.65 26.32
C TYR A 136 -4.70 8.56 24.83
N PRO A 137 -3.83 7.95 24.01
CA PRO A 137 -4.08 7.85 22.59
C PRO A 137 -5.23 6.88 22.28
N ILE A 138 -6.14 7.28 21.39
CA ILE A 138 -7.20 6.42 20.85
C ILE A 138 -6.69 5.51 19.73
N GLY A 139 -5.54 5.85 19.13
CA GLY A 139 -4.88 5.05 18.08
C GLY A 139 -3.36 5.12 18.22
N ARG A 140 -2.70 4.00 17.88
CA ARG A 140 -1.23 3.90 17.92
C ARG A 140 -0.73 3.24 16.64
N ALA A 141 -0.18 4.04 15.73
CA ALA A 141 0.50 3.56 14.54
C ALA A 141 2.02 3.47 14.74
N SER A 142 2.74 2.90 13.79
CA SER A 142 4.20 2.76 13.86
C SER A 142 4.92 4.09 14.00
N ILE A 143 4.52 5.11 13.24
CA ILE A 143 5.18 6.42 13.17
C ILE A 143 4.42 7.54 13.89
N ALA A 144 3.17 7.32 14.29
CA ALA A 144 2.30 8.33 14.88
C ALA A 144 1.44 7.78 16.02
N VAL A 145 0.86 8.67 16.81
CA VAL A 145 -0.21 8.41 17.77
C VAL A 145 -1.38 9.32 17.46
N VAL A 146 -2.61 8.89 17.78
CA VAL A 146 -3.82 9.69 17.57
C VAL A 146 -4.49 9.91 18.93
N HIS A 147 -4.80 11.16 19.24
CA HIS A 147 -5.48 11.57 20.46
C HIS A 147 -6.84 12.17 20.15
N ARG A 148 -7.80 12.07 21.07
CA ARG A 148 -9.06 12.79 20.99
C ARG A 148 -8.90 14.13 21.71
N ALA A 149 -9.44 15.17 21.11
CA ALA A 149 -9.42 16.50 21.69
C ALA A 149 -10.72 17.24 21.37
N VAL A 150 -10.92 18.39 22.05
CA VAL A 150 -11.96 19.38 21.74
C VAL A 150 -11.24 20.70 21.49
N THR A 151 -11.47 21.32 20.35
CA THR A 151 -10.88 22.63 20.04
C THR A 151 -11.42 23.71 20.98
N SER A 152 -10.75 24.86 21.05
CA SER A 152 -11.24 26.03 21.77
C SER A 152 -12.60 26.53 21.30
N SER A 153 -13.00 26.22 20.04
CA SER A 153 -14.35 26.48 19.49
C SER A 153 -15.40 25.41 19.84
N GLY A 154 -15.04 24.35 20.58
CA GLY A 154 -15.97 23.29 21.01
C GLY A 154 -16.16 22.14 20.03
N ARG A 155 -15.35 22.06 18.95
CA ARG A 155 -15.42 20.97 17.96
C ARG A 155 -14.63 19.76 18.44
N GLU A 156 -15.22 18.55 18.41
CA GLU A 156 -14.49 17.29 18.64
C GLU A 156 -13.57 16.99 17.48
N VAL A 157 -12.31 16.63 17.79
CA VAL A 157 -11.26 16.39 16.80
C VAL A 157 -10.41 15.18 17.16
N ALA A 158 -9.83 14.56 16.12
CA ALA A 158 -8.72 13.63 16.23
C ALA A 158 -7.42 14.39 15.93
N VAL A 159 -6.43 14.22 16.78
CA VAL A 159 -5.11 14.86 16.65
C VAL A 159 -4.06 13.78 16.43
N LYS A 160 -3.57 13.64 15.20
CA LYS A 160 -2.51 12.71 14.80
C LYS A 160 -1.17 13.39 14.98
N ILE A 161 -0.26 12.76 15.72
CA ILE A 161 1.02 13.34 16.13
C ILE A 161 2.13 12.37 15.77
N LEU A 162 3.14 12.82 15.02
CA LEU A 162 4.34 12.04 14.75
C LEU A 162 5.11 11.76 16.05
N ARG A 163 5.60 10.53 16.18
CA ARG A 163 6.38 10.11 17.34
C ARG A 163 7.65 10.94 17.52
N PRO A 164 8.09 11.17 18.77
CA PRO A 164 9.31 11.91 19.03
C PRO A 164 10.53 11.24 18.41
N GLY A 165 11.34 12.02 17.68
CA GLY A 165 12.57 11.57 17.04
C GLY A 165 12.39 10.56 15.90
N ILE A 166 11.16 10.37 15.37
CA ILE A 166 10.88 9.39 14.31
C ILE A 166 11.65 9.69 13.03
N GLU A 167 11.78 10.96 12.65
CA GLU A 167 12.49 11.40 11.45
C GLU A 167 13.96 10.96 11.48
N SER A 168 14.62 11.20 12.62
CA SER A 168 16.03 10.81 12.83
C SER A 168 16.21 9.30 12.84
N ARG A 169 15.24 8.57 13.41
CA ARG A 169 15.26 7.11 13.44
C ARG A 169 15.08 6.53 12.03
N VAL A 170 14.09 7.01 11.29
CA VAL A 170 13.84 6.58 9.91
C VAL A 170 15.05 6.87 9.03
N ALA A 171 15.63 8.08 9.11
CA ALA A 171 16.83 8.43 8.39
C ALA A 171 17.99 7.47 8.70
N THR A 172 18.23 7.20 9.98
CA THR A 172 19.29 6.28 10.42
C THR A 172 19.06 4.85 9.90
N ASP A 173 17.83 4.37 9.95
CA ASP A 173 17.48 3.03 9.50
C ASP A 173 17.63 2.88 7.98
N LEU A 174 17.17 3.86 7.21
CA LEU A 174 17.30 3.86 5.75
C LEU A 174 18.77 3.93 5.31
N ASP A 175 19.59 4.72 5.98
CA ASP A 175 21.02 4.81 5.68
C ASP A 175 21.77 3.52 6.04
N LEU A 176 21.32 2.74 7.03
CA LEU A 176 21.86 1.43 7.36
C LEU A 176 21.32 0.31 6.45
N MET A 177 20.10 0.45 5.93
CA MET A 177 19.55 -0.50 4.97
C MET A 177 20.33 -0.48 3.65
N GLN A 178 20.77 0.68 3.19
CA GLN A 178 21.49 0.82 1.91
C GLN A 178 22.78 -0.01 1.86
N PRO A 179 23.77 0.10 2.79
CA PRO A 179 24.96 -0.74 2.76
C PRO A 179 24.65 -2.23 2.93
N LEU A 180 23.59 -2.58 3.69
CA LEU A 180 23.16 -3.96 3.81
C LEU A 180 22.69 -4.52 2.46
N MET A 181 21.91 -3.75 1.70
CA MET A 181 21.49 -4.11 0.37
C MET A 181 22.68 -4.22 -0.60
N GLU A 182 23.67 -3.33 -0.50
CA GLU A 182 24.92 -3.39 -1.27
C GLU A 182 25.76 -4.63 -0.94
N VAL A 183 25.81 -5.05 0.33
CA VAL A 183 26.48 -6.31 0.72
C VAL A 183 25.72 -7.51 0.14
N VAL A 184 24.40 -7.57 0.30
CA VAL A 184 23.57 -8.64 -0.26
C VAL A 184 23.73 -8.71 -1.78
N SER A 185 23.86 -7.56 -2.45
CA SER A 185 24.04 -7.47 -3.89
C SER A 185 25.30 -8.16 -4.40
N LYS A 186 26.40 -8.09 -3.66
CA LYS A 186 27.65 -8.76 -4.03
C LYS A 186 27.53 -10.29 -4.10
N TYR A 187 26.56 -10.84 -3.35
CA TYR A 187 26.30 -12.30 -3.31
C TYR A 187 25.11 -12.72 -4.19
N THR A 188 24.34 -11.78 -4.71
CA THR A 188 23.10 -12.05 -5.46
C THR A 188 23.17 -11.66 -6.94
N GLY A 189 24.24 -11.02 -7.37
CA GLY A 189 24.44 -10.50 -8.73
C GLY A 189 23.90 -9.06 -8.89
N GLU A 190 24.48 -8.33 -9.84
CA GLU A 190 24.23 -6.89 -10.07
C GLU A 190 22.75 -6.56 -10.32
N GLU A 191 22.01 -7.49 -10.94
CA GLU A 191 20.61 -7.29 -11.29
C GLU A 191 19.69 -7.27 -10.05
N ILE A 192 19.93 -8.17 -9.10
CA ILE A 192 19.15 -8.24 -7.85
C ILE A 192 19.47 -7.03 -6.96
N ALA A 193 20.72 -6.65 -6.93
CA ALA A 193 21.20 -5.47 -6.23
C ALA A 193 20.41 -4.22 -6.59
N GLY A 194 20.32 -3.95 -7.87
CA GLY A 194 19.64 -2.75 -8.31
C GLY A 194 18.13 -2.78 -8.07
N ALA A 195 17.45 -3.95 -8.14
CA ALA A 195 16.05 -4.04 -7.78
C ALA A 195 15.81 -3.75 -6.29
N MET A 196 16.70 -4.26 -5.43
CA MET A 196 16.65 -3.98 -3.99
C MET A 196 16.93 -2.51 -3.67
N LEU A 197 17.89 -1.89 -4.37
CA LEU A 197 18.18 -0.47 -4.20
C LEU A 197 17.04 0.43 -4.68
N GLN A 198 16.38 0.08 -5.79
CA GLN A 198 15.20 0.82 -6.24
C GLN A 198 14.01 0.67 -5.27
N LEU A 199 13.79 -0.53 -4.74
CA LEU A 199 12.76 -0.74 -3.72
C LEU A 199 13.04 0.10 -2.46
N LEU A 200 14.30 0.16 -2.04
CA LEU A 200 14.70 0.99 -0.91
C LEU A 200 14.54 2.48 -1.20
N GLU A 201 14.84 2.93 -2.42
CA GLU A 201 14.64 4.34 -2.80
C GLU A 201 13.16 4.71 -2.82
N GLY A 202 12.30 3.90 -3.45
CA GLY A 202 10.85 4.10 -3.39
C GLY A 202 10.29 4.09 -1.96
N PHE A 203 10.83 3.22 -1.11
CA PHE A 203 10.48 3.20 0.32
C PHE A 203 10.98 4.46 1.06
N ARG A 204 12.17 4.96 0.73
CA ARG A 204 12.72 6.23 1.25
C ARG A 204 11.82 7.40 0.91
N GLU A 205 11.40 7.50 -0.35
CA GLU A 205 10.47 8.55 -0.81
C GLU A 205 9.13 8.46 -0.07
N GLN A 206 8.55 7.26 0.03
CA GLN A 206 7.30 7.05 0.75
C GLN A 206 7.42 7.47 2.22
N MET A 207 8.48 7.06 2.90
CA MET A 207 8.70 7.45 4.30
C MET A 207 8.90 8.96 4.45
N ALA A 208 9.57 9.61 3.51
CA ALA A 208 9.73 11.07 3.51
C ALA A 208 8.39 11.80 3.32
N GLU A 209 7.46 11.27 2.53
CA GLU A 209 6.10 11.79 2.38
C GLU A 209 5.28 11.60 3.67
N GLU A 210 5.29 10.40 4.26
CA GLU A 210 4.53 10.06 5.48
C GLU A 210 5.01 10.85 6.73
N LEU A 211 6.27 11.27 6.77
CA LEU A 211 6.83 12.04 7.88
C LEU A 211 6.52 13.56 7.82
N ASP A 212 5.69 13.99 6.88
CA ASP A 212 5.14 15.33 6.84
C ASP A 212 3.61 15.28 6.73
N LEU A 213 2.92 15.42 7.86
CA LEU A 213 1.46 15.27 7.94
C LEU A 213 0.68 16.30 7.13
N ARG A 214 1.33 17.34 6.61
CA ARG A 214 0.70 18.27 5.66
C ARG A 214 0.36 17.58 4.34
N ASN A 215 1.10 16.52 3.97
CA ASN A 215 0.77 15.72 2.79
C ASN A 215 -0.57 14.97 2.97
N GLU A 216 -0.77 14.40 4.15
CA GLU A 216 -2.01 13.74 4.51
C GLU A 216 -3.19 14.72 4.55
N SER A 217 -3.02 15.87 5.21
CA SER A 217 -4.01 16.96 5.22
C SER A 217 -4.43 17.38 3.81
N ARG A 218 -3.47 17.57 2.90
CA ARG A 218 -3.74 17.93 1.50
C ARG A 218 -4.48 16.83 0.74
N ALA A 219 -4.10 15.56 0.95
CA ALA A 219 -4.79 14.44 0.32
C ALA A 219 -6.27 14.41 0.74
N MET A 220 -6.55 14.61 2.02
CA MET A 220 -7.90 14.71 2.55
C MET A 220 -8.68 15.86 1.91
N MET A 221 -8.12 17.08 1.89
CA MET A 221 -8.77 18.24 1.28
C MET A 221 -9.05 18.03 -0.21
N ASN A 222 -8.09 17.47 -0.94
CA ASN A 222 -8.27 17.14 -2.35
C ASN A 222 -9.42 16.16 -2.55
N TYR A 223 -9.43 15.05 -1.83
CA TYR A 223 -10.46 14.04 -2.00
C TYR A 223 -11.85 14.58 -1.62
N ARG A 224 -11.95 15.33 -0.53
CA ARG A 224 -13.19 16.04 -0.16
C ARG A 224 -13.68 16.94 -1.29
N SER A 225 -12.76 17.72 -1.91
CA SER A 225 -13.10 18.55 -3.06
C SER A 225 -13.58 17.74 -4.27
N LEU A 226 -13.07 16.54 -4.49
CA LEU A 226 -13.56 15.65 -5.54
C LEU A 226 -14.95 15.09 -5.20
N LEU A 227 -15.19 14.70 -3.95
CA LEU A 227 -16.49 14.21 -3.50
C LEU A 227 -17.62 15.26 -3.64
N THR A 228 -17.30 16.57 -3.53
CA THR A 228 -18.33 17.62 -3.76
C THR A 228 -18.80 17.71 -5.21
N LYS A 229 -18.06 17.13 -6.16
CA LYS A 229 -18.37 17.15 -7.59
C LYS A 229 -19.17 15.92 -8.04
N VAL A 230 -19.39 14.98 -7.16
CA VAL A 230 -20.02 13.68 -7.43
C VAL A 230 -21.00 13.31 -6.34
N ASP A 231 -22.03 12.53 -6.69
CA ASP A 231 -23.03 12.07 -5.73
C ASP A 231 -22.61 10.72 -5.10
N LEU A 232 -21.77 10.81 -4.07
CA LEU A 232 -21.32 9.66 -3.28
C LEU A 232 -21.53 9.93 -1.77
N PRO A 233 -22.80 9.99 -1.32
CA PRO A 233 -23.15 10.49 0.01
C PRO A 233 -22.69 9.57 1.16
N LEU A 234 -22.40 8.30 0.89
CA LEU A 234 -21.99 7.37 1.93
C LEU A 234 -20.49 7.45 2.27
N ILE A 235 -19.68 8.19 1.49
CA ILE A 235 -18.25 8.32 1.74
C ILE A 235 -17.95 9.60 2.51
N VAL A 236 -17.30 9.45 3.66
CA VAL A 236 -16.88 10.56 4.52
C VAL A 236 -15.37 10.60 4.65
N VAL A 237 -14.80 11.76 4.41
CA VAL A 237 -13.39 12.06 4.69
C VAL A 237 -13.37 13.11 5.80
N PRO A 238 -12.65 12.89 6.92
CA PRO A 238 -12.57 13.87 7.99
C PRO A 238 -12.12 15.22 7.46
N GLU A 239 -12.68 16.29 7.97
CA GLU A 239 -12.23 17.63 7.62
C GLU A 239 -10.95 17.98 8.38
N PRO A 240 -9.81 18.21 7.71
CA PRO A 240 -8.63 18.69 8.39
C PRO A 240 -8.80 20.15 8.80
N ILE A 241 -8.16 20.54 9.92
CA ILE A 241 -8.14 21.90 10.44
C ILE A 241 -6.74 22.47 10.24
N PRO A 242 -6.49 23.21 9.15
CA PRO A 242 -5.15 23.68 8.79
C PRO A 242 -4.51 24.57 9.86
N GLU A 243 -5.31 25.39 10.57
CA GLU A 243 -4.86 26.32 11.60
C GLU A 243 -4.30 25.57 12.85
N LEU A 244 -4.72 24.33 13.05
CA LEU A 244 -4.28 23.42 14.12
C LEU A 244 -3.49 22.23 13.57
N SER A 245 -2.81 22.44 12.45
CA SER A 245 -2.02 21.40 11.77
C SER A 245 -0.68 21.93 11.28
N GLY A 246 0.33 21.10 11.31
CA GLY A 246 1.69 21.39 10.88
C GLY A 246 2.39 20.15 10.30
N PRO A 247 3.71 20.19 10.13
CA PRO A 247 4.47 19.05 9.63
C PRO A 247 4.38 17.81 10.51
N ARG A 248 4.19 17.96 11.84
CA ARG A 248 4.23 16.86 12.82
C ARG A 248 2.89 16.62 13.50
N VAL A 249 1.93 17.54 13.34
CA VAL A 249 0.59 17.46 13.93
C VAL A 249 -0.45 17.63 12.85
N LEU A 250 -1.43 16.73 12.79
CA LEU A 250 -2.61 16.83 11.94
C LEU A 250 -3.85 16.79 12.83
N THR A 251 -4.56 17.91 12.89
CA THR A 251 -5.87 17.99 13.55
C THR A 251 -6.96 17.85 12.49
N MET A 252 -7.90 16.95 12.73
CA MET A 252 -9.01 16.66 11.83
C MET A 252 -10.29 16.35 12.59
N GLU A 253 -11.43 16.42 11.91
CA GLU A 253 -12.71 16.02 12.44
C GLU A 253 -12.67 14.63 13.07
N PHE A 254 -13.26 14.48 14.26
CA PHE A 254 -13.40 13.18 14.90
C PHE A 254 -14.65 12.46 14.35
N LEU A 255 -14.46 11.34 13.69
CA LEU A 255 -15.55 10.50 13.18
C LEU A 255 -15.90 9.43 14.22
N LYS A 256 -17.20 9.36 14.59
CA LYS A 256 -17.73 8.34 15.50
C LYS A 256 -18.18 7.12 14.71
N GLY A 257 -17.56 6.00 14.98
CA GLY A 257 -17.88 4.75 14.28
C GLY A 257 -17.08 3.58 14.81
N VAL A 258 -17.32 2.41 14.23
CA VAL A 258 -16.66 1.14 14.54
C VAL A 258 -15.82 0.67 13.35
N ALA A 259 -14.80 -0.11 13.60
CA ALA A 259 -13.95 -0.63 12.50
C ALA A 259 -14.78 -1.49 11.54
N ILE A 260 -14.51 -1.38 10.23
CA ILE A 260 -15.28 -2.08 9.19
C ILE A 260 -15.18 -3.62 9.27
N ASP A 261 -14.22 -4.18 9.98
CA ASP A 261 -14.07 -5.61 10.20
C ASP A 261 -14.59 -6.10 11.57
N ASP A 262 -15.13 -5.20 12.38
CA ASP A 262 -15.86 -5.55 13.60
C ASP A 262 -17.36 -5.79 13.26
N LEU A 263 -17.62 -7.01 12.74
CA LEU A 263 -18.96 -7.37 12.27
C LEU A 263 -20.02 -7.31 13.37
N SER A 264 -19.64 -7.65 14.61
CA SER A 264 -20.55 -7.60 15.75
C SER A 264 -20.97 -6.18 16.07
N ALA A 265 -20.03 -5.25 16.08
CA ALA A 265 -20.33 -3.85 16.33
C ALA A 265 -21.13 -3.20 15.19
N ILE A 266 -20.88 -3.60 13.92
CA ILE A 266 -21.69 -3.15 12.77
C ILE A 266 -23.14 -3.65 12.88
N GLU A 267 -23.35 -4.91 13.26
CA GLU A 267 -24.67 -5.49 13.46
C GLU A 267 -25.44 -4.76 14.59
N GLU A 268 -24.75 -4.40 15.67
CA GLU A 268 -25.32 -3.59 16.75
C GLU A 268 -25.76 -2.19 16.30
N LEU A 269 -25.06 -1.58 15.33
CA LEU A 269 -25.46 -0.31 14.72
C LEU A 269 -26.69 -0.45 13.81
N GLY A 270 -27.02 -1.66 13.36
CA GLY A 270 -28.18 -1.96 12.51
C GLY A 270 -28.05 -1.49 11.07
N HIS A 271 -26.83 -1.31 10.56
CA HIS A 271 -26.56 -0.89 9.19
C HIS A 271 -26.16 -2.07 8.29
N ASP A 272 -26.56 -1.98 7.00
CA ASP A 272 -26.15 -2.93 5.96
C ASP A 272 -24.86 -2.42 5.26
N PRO A 273 -23.74 -3.12 5.38
CA PRO A 273 -22.49 -2.69 4.76
C PRO A 273 -22.42 -2.92 3.24
N SER A 274 -23.35 -3.66 2.62
CA SER A 274 -23.29 -3.98 1.19
C SER A 274 -23.32 -2.74 0.30
N ALA A 275 -24.22 -1.79 0.55
CA ALA A 275 -24.32 -0.54 -0.19
C ALA A 275 -23.05 0.32 -0.08
N ILE A 276 -22.33 0.19 1.03
CA ILE A 276 -21.08 0.91 1.26
C ILE A 276 -19.97 0.40 0.34
N ILE A 277 -19.88 -0.92 0.17
CA ILE A 277 -18.87 -1.51 -0.71
C ILE A 277 -19.08 -1.04 -2.14
N ASP A 278 -20.33 -1.01 -2.62
CA ASP A 278 -20.64 -0.48 -3.95
C ASP A 278 -20.22 0.98 -4.09
N GLN A 279 -20.49 1.83 -3.10
CA GLN A 279 -20.04 3.22 -3.14
C GLN A 279 -18.53 3.38 -3.01
N MET A 280 -17.84 2.57 -2.23
CA MET A 280 -16.38 2.58 -2.16
C MET A 280 -15.76 2.21 -3.50
N VAL A 281 -16.27 1.20 -4.19
CA VAL A 281 -15.85 0.80 -5.53
C VAL A 281 -16.09 1.94 -6.51
N LYS A 282 -17.29 2.51 -6.52
CA LYS A 282 -17.63 3.68 -7.37
C LYS A 282 -16.72 4.87 -7.10
N ALA A 283 -16.48 5.21 -5.84
CA ALA A 283 -15.61 6.31 -5.45
C ALA A 283 -14.18 6.11 -5.96
N PHE A 284 -13.65 4.90 -5.81
CA PHE A 284 -12.33 4.57 -6.30
C PHE A 284 -12.22 4.71 -7.82
N PHE A 285 -13.09 4.03 -8.57
CA PHE A 285 -13.02 4.09 -10.03
C PHE A 285 -13.28 5.49 -10.58
N LEU A 286 -14.26 6.20 -10.03
CA LEU A 286 -14.58 7.56 -10.45
C LEU A 286 -13.39 8.50 -10.25
N THR A 287 -12.76 8.48 -9.07
CA THR A 287 -11.64 9.37 -8.78
C THR A 287 -10.37 8.97 -9.52
N ALA A 288 -10.12 7.67 -9.69
CA ALA A 288 -9.00 7.17 -10.47
C ALA A 288 -9.16 7.44 -11.97
N LEU A 289 -10.35 7.22 -12.55
CA LEU A 289 -10.61 7.44 -13.97
C LEU A 289 -10.70 8.93 -14.33
N ARG A 290 -11.46 9.75 -13.58
CA ARG A 290 -11.63 11.17 -13.93
C ARG A 290 -10.40 12.02 -13.60
N TRP A 291 -9.74 11.75 -12.48
CA TRP A 291 -8.70 12.64 -11.95
C TRP A 291 -7.36 11.96 -11.70
N GLY A 292 -7.25 10.66 -12.01
CA GLY A 292 -6.02 9.92 -11.77
C GLY A 292 -5.60 9.90 -10.30
N PHE A 293 -6.54 10.11 -9.35
CA PHE A 293 -6.26 10.22 -7.92
C PHE A 293 -7.13 9.26 -7.12
N PHE A 294 -6.53 8.47 -6.23
CA PHE A 294 -7.25 7.51 -5.42
C PHE A 294 -6.58 7.24 -4.07
N HIS A 295 -7.35 6.74 -3.11
CA HIS A 295 -6.82 6.26 -1.85
C HIS A 295 -6.05 4.95 -2.08
N GLY A 296 -4.80 4.88 -1.60
CA GLY A 296 -3.91 3.75 -1.86
C GLY A 296 -3.90 2.67 -0.76
N ASP A 297 -4.64 2.84 0.34
CA ASP A 297 -4.56 1.95 1.51
C ASP A 297 -5.85 1.85 2.32
N VAL A 298 -6.92 1.30 1.74
CA VAL A 298 -8.22 1.10 2.40
C VAL A 298 -8.26 -0.17 3.26
N HIS A 299 -7.25 -0.41 4.09
CA HIS A 299 -7.32 -1.53 5.02
C HIS A 299 -8.35 -1.28 6.15
N ALA A 300 -8.80 -2.34 6.83
CA ALA A 300 -9.86 -2.24 7.81
C ALA A 300 -9.60 -1.23 8.95
N GLY A 301 -8.36 -1.06 9.35
CA GLY A 301 -7.97 -0.07 10.36
C GLY A 301 -8.11 1.39 9.92
N ASN A 302 -8.32 1.65 8.61
CA ASN A 302 -8.52 3.00 8.05
C ASN A 302 -9.98 3.28 7.69
N LEU A 303 -10.88 2.32 7.90
CA LEU A 303 -12.29 2.40 7.54
C LEU A 303 -13.20 2.27 8.79
N LEU A 304 -14.08 3.22 8.97
CA LEU A 304 -15.06 3.23 10.05
C LEU A 304 -16.48 3.17 9.49
N MET A 305 -17.28 2.20 9.95
CA MET A 305 -18.74 2.30 9.85
C MET A 305 -19.19 3.34 10.85
N LEU A 306 -19.76 4.44 10.37
CA LEU A 306 -20.23 5.54 11.20
C LEU A 306 -21.62 5.25 11.78
N GLU A 307 -21.97 5.91 12.90
CA GLU A 307 -23.26 5.77 13.55
C GLU A 307 -24.45 6.10 12.63
N ASP A 308 -24.26 6.92 11.61
CA ASP A 308 -25.29 7.31 10.63
C ASP A 308 -25.32 6.43 9.36
N GLY A 309 -24.57 5.32 9.35
CA GLY A 309 -24.54 4.36 8.23
C GLY A 309 -23.60 4.75 7.08
N ARG A 310 -22.83 5.82 7.23
CA ARG A 310 -21.80 6.19 6.24
C ARG A 310 -20.47 5.51 6.54
N ILE A 311 -19.54 5.54 5.59
CA ILE A 311 -18.17 5.05 5.77
C ILE A 311 -17.19 6.19 5.90
N GLY A 312 -16.45 6.23 7.01
CA GLY A 312 -15.34 7.16 7.25
C GLY A 312 -14.02 6.59 6.81
N ILE A 313 -13.24 7.32 6.02
CA ILE A 313 -11.87 6.96 5.61
C ILE A 313 -10.90 7.86 6.37
N ILE A 314 -10.19 7.33 7.36
CA ILE A 314 -9.51 8.13 8.40
C ILE A 314 -7.99 8.27 8.27
N ASP A 315 -7.30 7.52 7.43
CA ASP A 315 -5.85 7.64 7.19
C ASP A 315 -5.58 7.89 5.70
N TRP A 316 -4.95 9.00 5.37
CA TRP A 316 -4.67 9.47 4.01
C TRP A 316 -3.16 9.58 3.73
N GLY A 317 -2.34 8.88 4.50
CA GLY A 317 -0.89 8.87 4.34
C GLY A 317 -0.42 8.26 3.02
N ILE A 318 -1.22 7.36 2.42
CA ILE A 318 -0.89 6.71 1.15
C ILE A 318 -1.97 6.98 0.12
N VAL A 319 -1.63 7.74 -0.93
CA VAL A 319 -2.51 8.02 -2.07
C VAL A 319 -1.83 7.66 -3.38
N GLY A 320 -2.62 7.17 -4.34
CA GLY A 320 -2.19 6.91 -5.71
C GLY A 320 -2.43 8.12 -6.61
N ARG A 321 -1.49 8.35 -7.52
CA ARG A 321 -1.59 9.39 -8.57
C ARG A 321 -1.16 8.75 -9.88
N LEU A 322 -2.12 8.52 -10.77
CA LEU A 322 -1.84 7.91 -12.06
C LEU A 322 -1.16 8.92 -13.00
N ASP A 323 -0.03 8.51 -13.55
CA ASP A 323 0.56 9.24 -14.68
C ASP A 323 -0.32 9.06 -15.93
N PRO A 324 -0.16 9.90 -16.96
CA PRO A 324 -1.05 9.87 -18.13
C PRO A 324 -1.09 8.53 -18.86
N ASP A 325 0.03 7.81 -18.90
CA ASP A 325 0.11 6.52 -19.58
C ASP A 325 -0.60 5.42 -18.77
N THR A 326 -0.34 5.36 -17.45
CA THR A 326 -1.03 4.43 -16.53
C THR A 326 -2.52 4.73 -16.47
N HIS A 327 -2.90 6.01 -16.48
CA HIS A 327 -4.30 6.44 -16.49
C HIS A 327 -5.02 5.94 -17.75
N ARG A 328 -4.41 6.13 -18.95
CA ARG A 328 -4.93 5.61 -20.21
C ARG A 328 -5.07 4.10 -20.21
N PHE A 329 -4.07 3.39 -19.71
CA PHE A 329 -4.10 1.93 -19.57
C PHE A 329 -5.25 1.46 -18.68
N PHE A 330 -5.42 2.10 -17.51
CA PHE A 330 -6.50 1.78 -16.58
C PHE A 330 -7.89 2.02 -17.21
N ARG A 331 -8.05 3.15 -17.93
CA ARG A 331 -9.24 3.43 -18.70
C ARG A 331 -9.54 2.35 -19.74
N LYS A 332 -8.53 1.95 -20.52
CA LYS A 332 -8.68 0.96 -21.59
C LYS A 332 -9.08 -0.44 -21.07
N ILE A 333 -8.57 -0.82 -19.90
CA ILE A 333 -9.02 -2.06 -19.24
C ILE A 333 -10.51 -2.00 -18.90
N ILE A 334 -11.02 -0.88 -18.42
CA ILE A 334 -12.44 -0.73 -18.09
C ILE A 334 -13.29 -0.72 -19.34
N GLU A 335 -12.92 0.03 -20.40
CA GLU A 335 -13.59 0.02 -21.71
C GLU A 335 -13.70 -1.39 -22.28
N ALA A 336 -12.58 -2.12 -22.29
CA ALA A 336 -12.50 -3.49 -22.76
C ALA A 336 -13.41 -4.45 -21.97
N SER A 337 -13.40 -4.32 -20.63
CA SER A 337 -14.23 -5.16 -19.73
C SER A 337 -15.72 -4.83 -19.80
N LEU A 338 -16.09 -3.65 -20.32
CA LEU A 338 -17.48 -3.25 -20.59
C LEU A 338 -17.97 -3.60 -21.99
N GLY A 339 -17.16 -4.32 -22.77
CA GLY A 339 -17.54 -4.88 -24.08
C GLY A 339 -16.89 -4.24 -25.30
N ASP A 340 -15.97 -3.29 -25.16
CA ASP A 340 -15.14 -2.82 -26.27
C ASP A 340 -14.00 -3.82 -26.53
N GLU A 341 -14.28 -4.83 -27.36
CA GLU A 341 -13.30 -5.86 -27.69
C GLU A 341 -12.02 -5.29 -28.31
N SER A 342 -12.09 -4.15 -29.02
CA SER A 342 -10.93 -3.53 -29.65
C SER A 342 -9.94 -2.96 -28.61
N ALA A 343 -10.44 -2.52 -27.47
CA ALA A 343 -9.62 -1.97 -26.39
C ALA A 343 -8.66 -2.99 -25.77
N TRP A 344 -8.92 -4.31 -25.89
CA TRP A 344 -7.97 -5.34 -25.44
C TRP A 344 -6.65 -5.31 -26.23
N THR A 345 -6.69 -4.89 -27.49
CA THR A 345 -5.46 -4.67 -28.28
C THR A 345 -4.63 -3.53 -27.70
N ASP A 346 -5.27 -2.38 -27.37
CA ASP A 346 -4.60 -1.24 -26.74
C ASP A 346 -3.99 -1.62 -25.39
N VAL A 347 -4.74 -2.39 -24.56
CA VAL A 347 -4.25 -2.93 -23.29
C VAL A 347 -3.01 -3.81 -23.49
N THR A 348 -3.03 -4.66 -24.52
CA THR A 348 -1.92 -5.55 -24.83
C THR A 348 -0.70 -4.80 -25.34
N GLU A 349 -0.88 -3.82 -26.22
CA GLU A 349 0.21 -2.95 -26.70
C GLU A 349 0.87 -2.19 -25.57
N TYR A 350 0.07 -1.64 -24.64
CA TYR A 350 0.58 -0.99 -23.46
C TYR A 350 1.35 -1.96 -22.55
N PHE A 351 0.82 -3.16 -22.33
CA PHE A 351 1.49 -4.20 -21.57
C PHE A 351 2.85 -4.56 -22.17
N LEU A 352 2.93 -4.69 -23.50
CA LEU A 352 4.18 -4.92 -24.23
C LEU A 352 5.14 -3.72 -24.16
N LYS A 353 4.61 -2.49 -24.17
CA LYS A 353 5.40 -1.28 -23.98
C LYS A 353 6.08 -1.26 -22.60
N VAL A 354 5.37 -1.71 -21.56
CA VAL A 354 5.86 -1.73 -20.17
C VAL A 354 6.84 -2.87 -19.91
N TYR A 355 6.45 -4.08 -20.30
CA TYR A 355 7.21 -5.29 -19.95
C TYR A 355 8.15 -5.78 -21.07
N GLY A 356 8.08 -5.15 -22.24
CA GLY A 356 8.90 -5.46 -23.41
C GLY A 356 8.45 -6.71 -24.16
N GLN A 357 8.98 -6.87 -25.37
CA GLN A 357 8.75 -8.07 -26.20
C GLN A 357 9.29 -9.36 -25.56
N ALA A 358 10.18 -9.24 -24.58
CA ALA A 358 10.66 -10.39 -23.81
C ALA A 358 9.53 -11.20 -23.13
N VAL A 359 8.39 -10.57 -22.85
CA VAL A 359 7.20 -11.29 -22.32
C VAL A 359 6.64 -12.23 -23.38
N SER A 360 6.50 -11.78 -24.64
CA SER A 360 6.08 -12.61 -25.75
C SER A 360 7.05 -13.78 -25.96
N GLU A 361 8.35 -13.52 -25.94
CA GLU A 361 9.38 -14.56 -26.07
C GLU A 361 9.34 -15.59 -24.94
N VAL A 362 9.19 -15.14 -23.68
CA VAL A 362 9.13 -16.02 -22.49
C VAL A 362 7.84 -16.86 -22.49
N LEU A 363 6.71 -16.26 -22.91
CA LEU A 363 5.42 -16.95 -22.95
C LEU A 363 5.24 -17.76 -24.23
N GLY A 364 5.96 -17.43 -25.30
CA GLY A 364 5.80 -18.04 -26.63
C GLY A 364 4.46 -17.67 -27.28
N LEU A 365 3.90 -16.50 -26.94
CA LEU A 365 2.59 -16.01 -27.39
C LEU A 365 2.78 -14.68 -28.13
N GLU A 366 2.09 -14.50 -29.26
CA GLU A 366 2.12 -13.28 -30.07
C GLU A 366 0.72 -12.92 -30.58
N GLY A 367 0.54 -11.65 -30.96
CA GLY A 367 -0.69 -11.16 -31.59
C GLY A 367 -1.96 -11.50 -30.81
N GLU A 368 -2.93 -12.11 -31.45
CA GLU A 368 -4.25 -12.45 -30.92
C GLU A 368 -4.17 -13.41 -29.70
N GLU A 369 -3.19 -14.31 -29.67
CA GLU A 369 -3.03 -15.24 -28.54
C GLU A 369 -2.63 -14.50 -27.26
N LEU A 370 -1.78 -13.47 -27.38
CA LEU A 370 -1.38 -12.64 -26.24
C LEU A 370 -2.55 -11.77 -25.77
N VAL A 371 -3.32 -11.20 -26.70
CA VAL A 371 -4.55 -10.45 -26.38
C VAL A 371 -5.52 -11.33 -25.61
N LEU A 372 -5.79 -12.54 -26.10
CA LEU A 372 -6.70 -13.48 -25.44
C LEU A 372 -6.19 -13.89 -24.04
N MET A 373 -4.89 -14.08 -23.88
CA MET A 373 -4.29 -14.39 -22.57
C MET A 373 -4.50 -13.24 -21.59
N ILE A 374 -4.21 -12.00 -22.00
CA ILE A 374 -4.36 -10.81 -21.13
C ILE A 374 -5.83 -10.61 -20.77
N LYS A 375 -6.75 -10.72 -21.74
CA LYS A 375 -8.18 -10.68 -21.49
C LYS A 375 -8.60 -11.73 -20.46
N THR A 376 -8.21 -12.99 -20.67
CA THR A 376 -8.55 -14.11 -19.78
C THR A 376 -8.07 -13.90 -18.34
N LEU A 377 -6.96 -13.16 -18.15
CA LEU A 377 -6.43 -12.85 -16.84
C LEU A 377 -7.13 -11.66 -16.20
N MET A 378 -7.41 -10.60 -16.95
CA MET A 378 -7.83 -9.31 -16.37
C MET A 378 -9.36 -9.14 -16.30
N GLU A 379 -10.08 -9.57 -17.32
CA GLU A 379 -11.54 -9.40 -17.38
C GLU A 379 -12.27 -10.05 -16.20
N PRO A 380 -11.94 -11.28 -15.76
CA PRO A 380 -12.62 -11.90 -14.62
C PRO A 380 -12.46 -11.13 -13.30
N ILE A 381 -11.36 -10.39 -13.14
CA ILE A 381 -11.10 -9.59 -11.93
C ILE A 381 -12.16 -8.50 -11.78
N LEU A 382 -12.61 -7.94 -12.90
CA LEU A 382 -13.50 -6.79 -12.93
C LEU A 382 -14.99 -7.19 -13.05
N THR A 383 -15.26 -8.31 -13.72
CA THR A 383 -16.63 -8.67 -14.14
C THR A 383 -17.27 -9.79 -13.34
N LYS A 384 -16.47 -10.70 -12.73
CA LYS A 384 -17.03 -11.80 -11.95
C LYS A 384 -17.43 -11.36 -10.55
N PRO A 385 -18.45 -12.02 -9.95
CA PRO A 385 -18.84 -11.80 -8.56
C PRO A 385 -17.65 -11.99 -7.59
N PHE A 386 -17.61 -11.20 -6.53
CA PHE A 386 -16.54 -11.27 -5.53
C PHE A 386 -16.39 -12.67 -4.91
N GLY A 387 -17.51 -13.40 -4.74
CA GLY A 387 -17.49 -14.77 -4.24
C GLY A 387 -16.75 -15.76 -5.12
N GLU A 388 -16.68 -15.50 -6.41
CA GLU A 388 -16.06 -16.37 -7.43
C GLU A 388 -14.61 -15.99 -7.79
N ILE A 389 -14.14 -14.82 -7.34
CA ILE A 389 -12.80 -14.32 -7.68
C ILE A 389 -11.80 -14.72 -6.59
N SER A 390 -10.58 -15.06 -7.03
CA SER A 390 -9.39 -15.06 -6.20
C SER A 390 -8.26 -14.38 -6.95
N LEU A 391 -8.00 -13.11 -6.63
CA LEU A 391 -6.89 -12.35 -7.23
C LEU A 391 -5.55 -13.05 -7.02
N SER A 392 -5.37 -13.70 -5.89
CA SER A 392 -4.16 -14.48 -5.61
C SER A 392 -4.04 -15.71 -6.52
N GLU A 393 -5.15 -16.37 -6.86
CA GLU A 393 -5.18 -17.50 -7.78
C GLU A 393 -5.03 -17.08 -9.23
N LEU A 394 -5.64 -15.96 -9.62
CA LEU A 394 -5.50 -15.40 -10.98
C LEU A 394 -4.06 -14.98 -11.27
N ILE A 395 -3.39 -14.34 -10.33
CA ILE A 395 -1.96 -13.98 -10.46
C ILE A 395 -1.05 -15.21 -10.49
N GLN A 396 -1.40 -16.28 -9.78
CA GLN A 396 -0.60 -17.51 -9.69
C GLN A 396 -1.01 -18.59 -10.69
N GLY A 397 -2.23 -18.56 -11.20
CA GLY A 397 -2.82 -19.59 -12.05
C GLY A 397 -2.01 -19.89 -13.32
N PRO A 398 -1.70 -18.90 -14.16
CA PRO A 398 -0.89 -19.08 -15.37
C PRO A 398 0.49 -19.63 -15.06
N ARG A 399 1.05 -19.24 -13.94
CA ARG A 399 2.35 -19.67 -13.47
C ARG A 399 2.33 -21.11 -12.96
N LYS A 400 1.33 -21.49 -12.15
CA LYS A 400 1.14 -22.88 -11.72
C LYS A 400 0.93 -23.80 -12.92
N GLN A 401 0.18 -23.35 -13.92
CA GLN A 401 -0.01 -24.10 -15.16
C GLN A 401 1.28 -24.23 -15.97
N ALA A 402 2.07 -23.14 -16.11
CA ALA A 402 3.36 -23.17 -16.80
C ALA A 402 4.40 -24.04 -16.06
N GLU A 403 4.42 -23.99 -14.71
CA GLU A 403 5.27 -24.85 -13.86
C GLU A 403 4.86 -26.32 -13.99
N LYS A 404 3.56 -26.63 -14.04
CA LYS A 404 3.02 -27.97 -14.24
C LYS A 404 3.29 -28.52 -15.65
N ALA A 405 3.13 -27.69 -16.69
CA ALA A 405 3.43 -28.06 -18.08
C ALA A 405 4.92 -28.34 -18.32
N ARG A 406 5.81 -27.70 -17.55
CA ARG A 406 7.26 -27.91 -17.61
C ARG A 406 7.75 -29.07 -16.74
N GLY A 407 6.86 -29.82 -16.09
CA GLY A 407 7.22 -30.94 -15.19
C GLY A 407 8.00 -30.50 -13.93
N VAL A 408 7.94 -29.22 -13.60
CA VAL A 408 8.58 -28.69 -12.39
C VAL A 408 7.59 -28.85 -11.25
N GLU A 409 7.73 -29.96 -10.50
CA GLU A 409 7.04 -30.09 -9.21
C GLU A 409 7.32 -28.86 -8.34
N ALA A 410 6.36 -28.49 -7.50
CA ALA A 410 6.45 -27.37 -6.56
C ALA A 410 7.74 -27.44 -5.74
N GLN A 411 8.83 -27.00 -6.34
CA GLN A 411 10.15 -27.03 -5.71
C GLN A 411 10.17 -25.95 -4.64
N LYS A 412 10.58 -26.34 -3.44
CA LYS A 412 10.69 -25.50 -2.24
C LYS A 412 11.33 -24.14 -2.55
N MET A 413 10.66 -23.08 -2.12
CA MET A 413 11.12 -21.71 -2.31
C MET A 413 12.37 -21.47 -1.48
N THR A 414 13.52 -21.28 -2.12
CA THR A 414 14.77 -20.88 -1.45
C THR A 414 14.98 -19.37 -1.60
N LEU A 415 15.75 -18.74 -0.68
CA LEU A 415 16.13 -17.34 -0.79
C LEU A 415 16.77 -17.03 -2.16
N ARG A 416 17.60 -17.94 -2.68
CA ARG A 416 18.21 -17.81 -4.01
C ARG A 416 17.16 -17.69 -5.13
N ARG A 417 16.01 -18.40 -5.02
CA ARG A 417 14.91 -18.33 -6.00
C ARG A 417 14.08 -17.07 -5.85
N VAL A 418 13.86 -16.60 -4.62
CA VAL A 418 13.25 -15.29 -4.41
C VAL A 418 14.07 -14.23 -5.12
N PHE A 419 15.37 -14.26 -4.94
CA PHE A 419 16.29 -13.33 -5.60
C PHE A 419 16.35 -13.52 -7.12
N GLN A 420 16.36 -14.76 -7.62
CA GLN A 420 16.29 -15.02 -9.07
C GLN A 420 15.04 -14.45 -9.72
N ARG A 421 13.89 -14.48 -9.03
CA ARG A 421 12.64 -13.87 -9.50
C ARG A 421 12.71 -12.35 -9.60
N PHE A 422 13.35 -11.71 -8.60
CA PHE A 422 13.64 -10.27 -8.68
C PHE A 422 14.53 -9.94 -9.88
N ALA A 423 15.54 -10.75 -10.12
CA ALA A 423 16.43 -10.58 -11.25
C ALA A 423 15.71 -10.74 -12.60
N GLU A 424 14.82 -11.73 -12.69
CA GLU A 424 14.04 -12.00 -13.91
C GLU A 424 13.03 -10.88 -14.20
N GLN A 425 12.30 -10.41 -13.19
CA GLN A 425 11.42 -9.25 -13.33
C GLN A 425 12.20 -7.98 -13.72
N ARG A 426 13.39 -7.79 -13.15
CA ARG A 426 14.23 -6.65 -13.48
C ARG A 426 14.82 -6.74 -14.89
N ARG A 427 15.22 -7.94 -15.33
CA ARG A 427 15.71 -8.14 -16.70
C ARG A 427 14.64 -7.75 -17.71
N ILE A 428 13.40 -8.18 -17.48
CA ILE A 428 12.23 -7.80 -18.27
C ILE A 428 12.07 -6.27 -18.24
N ARG A 429 12.16 -5.66 -17.05
CA ARG A 429 12.01 -4.21 -16.88
C ARG A 429 13.17 -3.42 -17.50
N LYS A 430 14.42 -3.87 -17.36
CA LYS A 430 15.58 -3.21 -17.98
C LYS A 430 15.44 -3.22 -19.49
N MET A 431 15.04 -4.35 -20.07
CA MET A 431 14.74 -4.43 -21.49
C MET A 431 13.59 -3.49 -21.90
N ALA A 432 12.54 -3.37 -21.06
CA ALA A 432 11.46 -2.43 -21.29
C ALA A 432 11.93 -0.96 -21.24
N MET A 433 12.81 -0.61 -20.30
CA MET A 433 13.40 0.74 -20.20
C MET A 433 14.35 1.05 -21.37
N GLU A 434 15.16 0.11 -21.80
CA GLU A 434 16.06 0.25 -22.95
C GLU A 434 15.31 0.44 -24.27
N HIS A 435 14.05 -0.01 -24.34
CA HIS A 435 13.15 0.12 -25.49
C HIS A 435 12.11 1.25 -25.32
N GLY A 436 12.34 2.22 -24.42
CA GLY A 436 11.44 3.35 -24.22
C GLY A 436 10.26 3.07 -23.27
N GLY A 437 10.37 2.03 -22.45
CA GLY A 437 9.37 1.65 -21.44
C GLY A 437 9.25 2.62 -20.27
N LEU A 438 8.18 2.47 -19.49
CA LEU A 438 7.71 3.40 -18.47
C LEU A 438 8.63 3.55 -17.24
N SER A 439 8.45 4.68 -16.58
CA SER A 439 9.23 5.10 -15.39
C SER A 439 8.98 4.22 -14.14
N SER A 440 9.81 4.42 -13.12
CA SER A 440 9.68 3.78 -11.79
C SER A 440 8.31 4.02 -11.12
N ASP A 441 7.60 5.06 -11.53
CA ASP A 441 6.30 5.42 -10.99
C ASP A 441 5.21 4.42 -11.38
N PHE A 442 5.31 3.78 -12.56
CA PHE A 442 4.35 2.74 -12.98
C PHE A 442 4.26 1.58 -11.99
N ASP A 443 5.38 1.06 -11.52
CA ASP A 443 5.37 -0.08 -10.59
C ASP A 443 4.71 0.27 -9.26
N ARG A 444 4.93 1.49 -8.76
CA ARG A 444 4.29 1.98 -7.54
C ARG A 444 2.78 2.12 -7.74
N GLN A 445 2.35 2.70 -8.86
CA GLN A 445 0.93 2.89 -9.17
C GLN A 445 0.22 1.55 -9.40
N ALA A 446 0.79 0.66 -10.19
CA ALA A 446 0.27 -0.68 -10.43
C ALA A 446 0.17 -1.48 -9.13
N PHE A 447 1.15 -1.33 -8.23
CA PHE A 447 1.13 -1.95 -6.91
C PHE A 447 -0.02 -1.41 -6.04
N LEU A 448 -0.20 -0.08 -5.98
CA LEU A 448 -1.29 0.53 -5.21
C LEU A 448 -2.66 0.16 -5.77
N LEU A 449 -2.82 0.12 -7.10
CA LEU A 449 -4.04 -0.36 -7.76
C LEU A 449 -4.34 -1.82 -7.40
N SER A 450 -3.33 -2.70 -7.50
CA SER A 450 -3.49 -4.12 -7.16
C SER A 450 -3.86 -4.32 -5.69
N LYS A 451 -3.23 -3.56 -4.79
CA LYS A 451 -3.54 -3.56 -3.36
C LYS A 451 -4.98 -3.14 -3.10
N GLN A 452 -5.44 -2.10 -3.78
CA GLN A 452 -6.81 -1.61 -3.69
C GLN A 452 -7.83 -2.66 -4.12
N LEU A 453 -7.59 -3.33 -5.27
CA LEU A 453 -8.45 -4.40 -5.76
C LEU A 453 -8.52 -5.60 -4.80
N MET A 454 -7.40 -5.94 -4.14
CA MET A 454 -7.39 -7.00 -3.11
C MET A 454 -8.25 -6.63 -1.89
N TYR A 455 -8.30 -5.36 -1.48
CA TYR A 455 -9.19 -4.93 -0.41
C TYR A 455 -10.65 -5.02 -0.84
N PHE A 456 -10.98 -4.59 -2.06
CA PHE A 456 -12.35 -4.72 -2.57
C PHE A 456 -12.78 -6.17 -2.71
N GLU A 457 -11.91 -7.08 -3.19
CA GLU A 457 -12.19 -8.51 -3.16
C GLU A 457 -12.52 -8.99 -1.74
N ARG A 458 -11.70 -8.62 -0.75
CA ARG A 458 -11.91 -9.02 0.65
C ARG A 458 -13.25 -8.51 1.18
N TYR A 459 -13.55 -7.22 1.03
CA TYR A 459 -14.78 -6.63 1.53
C TYR A 459 -16.00 -7.07 0.73
N GLY A 460 -15.86 -7.22 -0.59
CA GLY A 460 -16.91 -7.77 -1.44
C GLY A 460 -17.30 -9.17 -1.00
N LYS A 461 -16.33 -10.06 -0.76
CA LYS A 461 -16.60 -11.41 -0.21
C LYS A 461 -17.27 -11.39 1.15
N LEU A 462 -16.95 -10.40 1.98
CA LEU A 462 -17.49 -10.30 3.34
C LEU A 462 -18.90 -9.73 3.38
N PHE A 463 -19.19 -8.74 2.55
CA PHE A 463 -20.42 -7.94 2.64
C PHE A 463 -21.34 -8.04 1.42
N HIS A 464 -20.82 -8.35 0.23
CA HIS A 464 -21.58 -8.37 -1.03
C HIS A 464 -21.01 -9.36 -2.04
N SER A 465 -21.02 -10.65 -1.71
CA SER A 465 -20.37 -11.71 -2.50
C SER A 465 -20.86 -11.85 -3.94
N GLU A 466 -22.12 -11.48 -4.19
CA GLU A 466 -22.78 -11.56 -5.51
C GLU A 466 -22.46 -10.37 -6.42
N ALA A 467 -21.97 -9.24 -5.88
CA ALA A 467 -21.56 -8.09 -6.66
C ALA A 467 -20.18 -8.29 -7.32
N SER A 468 -19.90 -7.51 -8.37
CA SER A 468 -18.59 -7.43 -9.03
C SER A 468 -18.07 -5.99 -9.01
N LEU A 469 -16.79 -5.80 -9.35
CA LEU A 469 -16.21 -4.46 -9.43
C LEU A 469 -16.91 -3.56 -10.46
N LEU A 470 -17.39 -4.12 -11.57
CA LEU A 470 -18.12 -3.40 -12.63
C LEU A 470 -19.63 -3.73 -12.63
N ALA A 471 -20.22 -4.02 -11.46
CA ALA A 471 -21.65 -4.37 -11.37
C ALA A 471 -22.58 -3.28 -11.93
N ASP A 472 -22.27 -2.01 -11.71
CA ASP A 472 -23.04 -0.88 -12.25
C ASP A 472 -22.49 -0.41 -13.59
N VAL A 473 -22.82 -1.15 -14.65
CA VAL A 473 -22.33 -0.90 -16.02
C VAL A 473 -22.69 0.50 -16.52
N ASP A 474 -23.89 0.98 -16.19
CA ASP A 474 -24.36 2.29 -16.66
C ASP A 474 -23.54 3.43 -16.05
N PHE A 475 -23.24 3.33 -14.76
CA PHE A 475 -22.35 4.26 -14.06
C PHE A 475 -20.98 4.36 -14.74
N PHE A 476 -20.36 3.23 -15.07
CA PHE A 476 -19.04 3.23 -15.73
C PHE A 476 -19.09 3.79 -17.15
N LYS A 477 -20.13 3.46 -17.92
CA LYS A 477 -20.32 4.02 -19.27
C LYS A 477 -20.51 5.53 -19.23
N GLU A 478 -21.25 6.05 -18.27
CA GLU A 478 -21.43 7.50 -18.08
C GLU A 478 -20.09 8.20 -17.78
N ILE A 479 -19.29 7.65 -16.86
CA ILE A 479 -17.96 8.21 -16.57
C ILE A 479 -17.08 8.25 -17.81
N LEU A 480 -17.03 7.15 -18.56
CA LEU A 480 -16.19 7.06 -19.75
C LEU A 480 -16.65 8.03 -20.84
N ALA A 481 -17.97 8.19 -21.04
CA ALA A 481 -18.54 9.14 -22.00
C ALA A 481 -18.20 10.61 -21.64
N ASP A 482 -18.30 10.94 -20.38
CA ASP A 482 -17.98 12.29 -19.88
C ASP A 482 -16.48 12.67 -20.04
N MET A 483 -15.60 11.67 -20.12
CA MET A 483 -14.17 11.90 -20.30
C MET A 483 -13.78 12.23 -21.76
N GLY A 484 -14.66 11.91 -22.73
CA GLY A 484 -14.38 12.10 -24.16
C GLY A 484 -13.30 11.15 -24.69
N ASP A 485 -13.06 11.20 -25.99
CA ASP A 485 -11.90 10.56 -26.62
C ASP A 485 -10.66 11.43 -26.35
N ALA A 486 -9.82 11.04 -25.40
CA ALA A 486 -8.58 11.72 -25.02
C ALA A 486 -7.36 11.06 -25.67
#